data_15eb146aaddd129bf497f8086f4bde5d
#
_entry.id   15eb146aaddd129bf497f8086f4bde5d
#
_cell.length_a   1.000
_cell.length_b   1.000
_cell.length_c   1.000
_cell.angle_alpha   90.00
_cell.angle_beta   90.00
_cell.angle_gamma   90.00
#
_symmetry.space_group_name_H-M   'P 1'
#
loop_
_entity.id
_entity.type
_entity.pdbx_description
1 polymer ?
#
loop_
_entity_poly.entity_id
_entity_poly.type
_entity_poly.pdbx_seq_one_letter_code
_entity_poly.pdbx_strand_id
1 'polypeptide(L)'
;MQRKGDSIKPYIKDDSGKEGWDVIKPQLEEAKAGDTVTVVMNGTTVVPKDVIDSIKGKDTTLVLDMGNGLSWKIYGKDITNAAGDIDFDVTVGTDAGKSIPVDVINNVTGEHSSLNLTLAYDGEFGFAATLTVNMESKNAGLYANLFYYNEQTGELEFVSAGQIDADGNTELEFTHASDYTIVIVCMQRMPL
;
A
#
# COMPACT_ATOMS: atom_id res chain seq x y z
N MET A 1 36.27 -17.17 9.15
CA MET A 1 34.93 -17.49 9.64
C MET A 1 33.92 -16.62 8.90
N GLN A 2 33.34 -17.14 7.82
CA GLN A 2 32.30 -16.42 7.07
C GLN A 2 31.05 -16.40 7.94
N ARG A 3 30.59 -15.22 8.37
CA ARG A 3 29.26 -15.04 8.93
C ARG A 3 28.26 -15.35 7.82
N LYS A 4 27.53 -16.44 7.99
CA LYS A 4 26.36 -16.77 7.20
C LYS A 4 25.45 -15.55 7.31
N GLY A 5 25.22 -14.84 6.22
CA GLY A 5 24.40 -13.64 6.23
C GLY A 5 23.04 -13.97 6.82
N ASP A 6 22.69 -13.28 7.90
CA ASP A 6 21.35 -13.36 8.45
C ASP A 6 20.39 -12.92 7.36
N SER A 7 19.57 -13.85 6.87
CA SER A 7 18.55 -13.50 5.89
C SER A 7 17.58 -12.54 6.56
N ILE A 8 17.35 -11.38 5.95
CA ILE A 8 16.38 -10.39 6.41
C ILE A 8 15.01 -11.06 6.44
N LYS A 9 14.33 -11.00 7.59
CA LYS A 9 13.02 -11.62 7.79
C LYS A 9 12.02 -10.61 8.33
N PRO A 10 10.75 -10.68 7.91
CA PRO A 10 9.69 -9.94 8.56
C PRO A 10 9.45 -10.51 9.96
N TYR A 11 8.94 -9.66 10.86
CA TYR A 11 8.63 -10.08 12.23
C TYR A 11 7.35 -9.40 12.73
N ILE A 12 6.66 -10.04 13.68
CA ILE A 12 5.48 -9.46 14.31
C ILE A 12 5.92 -8.32 15.22
N LYS A 13 5.24 -7.18 15.10
CA LYS A 13 5.49 -5.98 15.92
C LYS A 13 4.91 -6.16 17.32
N ASP A 14 5.55 -7.04 18.07
CA ASP A 14 5.33 -7.26 19.49
C ASP A 14 6.65 -7.74 20.12
N ASP A 15 6.63 -8.00 21.41
CA ASP A 15 7.84 -8.48 22.12
C ASP A 15 8.05 -10.00 22.04
N SER A 16 7.31 -10.69 21.17
CA SER A 16 7.34 -12.16 21.07
C SER A 16 8.57 -12.72 20.38
N GLY A 17 9.26 -11.91 19.56
CA GLY A 17 10.40 -12.34 18.75
C GLY A 17 10.04 -13.29 17.59
N LYS A 18 8.77 -13.36 17.21
CA LYS A 18 8.30 -14.20 16.10
C LYS A 18 8.67 -13.57 14.77
N GLU A 19 9.55 -14.24 14.03
CA GLU A 19 10.07 -13.78 12.74
C GLU A 19 9.95 -14.84 11.65
N GLY A 20 9.82 -14.36 10.40
CA GLY A 20 9.67 -15.21 9.22
C GLY A 20 8.24 -15.64 8.97
N TRP A 21 7.87 -15.80 7.69
CA TRP A 21 6.51 -16.17 7.32
C TRP A 21 6.05 -17.51 7.88
N ASP A 22 6.96 -18.47 8.03
CA ASP A 22 6.68 -19.78 8.61
C ASP A 22 6.18 -19.70 10.07
N VAL A 23 6.59 -18.67 10.78
CA VAL A 23 6.17 -18.40 12.17
C VAL A 23 4.98 -17.45 12.22
N ILE A 24 4.94 -16.46 11.34
CA ILE A 24 3.89 -15.45 11.28
C ILE A 24 2.56 -16.05 10.83
N LYS A 25 2.57 -16.88 9.79
CA LYS A 25 1.36 -17.50 9.24
C LYS A 25 0.50 -18.23 10.30
N PRO A 26 1.05 -19.11 11.17
CA PRO A 26 0.26 -19.72 12.24
C PRO A 26 -0.39 -18.71 13.18
N GLN A 27 0.27 -17.57 13.45
CA GLN A 27 -0.30 -16.53 14.29
C GLN A 27 -1.51 -15.86 13.62
N LEU A 28 -1.47 -15.68 12.31
CA LEU A 28 -2.60 -15.17 11.54
C LEU A 28 -3.75 -16.18 11.50
N GLU A 29 -3.44 -17.47 11.40
CA GLU A 29 -4.43 -18.54 11.42
C GLU A 29 -5.16 -18.64 12.76
N GLU A 30 -4.45 -18.39 13.86
CA GLU A 30 -4.98 -18.43 15.24
C GLU A 30 -5.62 -17.10 15.67
N ALA A 31 -5.47 -16.02 14.90
CA ALA A 31 -6.02 -14.71 15.22
C ALA A 31 -7.55 -14.76 15.36
N LYS A 32 -8.05 -14.05 16.36
CA LYS A 32 -9.48 -13.97 16.66
C LYS A 32 -10.16 -12.86 15.87
N ALA A 33 -11.48 -12.92 15.82
CA ALA A 33 -12.28 -11.85 15.23
C ALA A 33 -11.99 -10.51 15.91
N GLY A 34 -11.70 -9.49 15.10
CA GLY A 34 -11.34 -8.15 15.56
C GLY A 34 -9.85 -7.94 15.81
N ASP A 35 -9.02 -8.99 15.72
CA ASP A 35 -7.58 -8.85 15.91
C ASP A 35 -6.91 -8.14 14.73
N THR A 36 -5.90 -7.34 15.07
CA THR A 36 -4.97 -6.74 14.11
C THR A 36 -3.58 -7.27 14.37
N VAL A 37 -2.96 -7.86 13.35
CA VAL A 37 -1.57 -8.33 13.42
C VAL A 37 -0.71 -7.40 12.58
N THR A 38 0.24 -6.72 13.20
CA THR A 38 1.20 -5.86 12.52
C THR A 38 2.51 -6.59 12.32
N VAL A 39 2.93 -6.67 11.07
CA VAL A 39 4.20 -7.27 10.65
C VAL A 39 5.14 -6.17 10.18
N VAL A 40 6.30 -6.07 10.82
CA VAL A 40 7.38 -5.20 10.34
C VAL A 40 8.09 -5.96 9.22
N MET A 41 8.05 -5.42 8.02
CA MET A 41 8.59 -6.09 6.83
C MET A 41 10.12 -6.13 6.81
N ASN A 42 10.77 -5.23 7.55
CA ASN A 42 12.22 -5.25 7.78
C ASN A 42 13.05 -5.31 6.49
N GLY A 43 12.60 -4.61 5.45
CA GLY A 43 13.24 -4.60 4.13
C GLY A 43 12.80 -5.70 3.18
N THR A 44 12.00 -6.67 3.65
CA THR A 44 11.31 -7.60 2.75
C THR A 44 10.06 -6.94 2.18
N THR A 45 9.64 -7.34 0.99
CA THR A 45 8.53 -6.67 0.30
C THR A 45 7.47 -7.65 -0.20
N VAL A 46 7.83 -8.91 -0.38
CA VAL A 46 6.92 -9.94 -0.91
C VAL A 46 6.18 -10.67 0.22
N VAL A 47 4.86 -10.72 0.11
CA VAL A 47 4.00 -11.51 0.98
C VAL A 47 3.52 -12.73 0.21
N PRO A 48 3.79 -13.96 0.70
CA PRO A 48 3.33 -15.18 0.04
C PRO A 48 1.80 -15.27 0.00
N LYS A 49 1.28 -15.86 -1.08
CA LYS A 49 -0.16 -16.06 -1.26
C LYS A 49 -0.79 -16.80 -0.08
N ASP A 50 -0.15 -17.84 0.42
CA ASP A 50 -0.66 -18.65 1.52
C ASP A 50 -0.77 -17.88 2.85
N VAL A 51 0.07 -16.87 3.04
CA VAL A 51 -0.03 -15.94 4.17
C VAL A 51 -1.27 -15.05 4.03
N ILE A 52 -1.52 -14.52 2.84
CA ILE A 52 -2.72 -13.72 2.55
C ILE A 52 -3.97 -14.59 2.73
N ASP A 53 -3.96 -15.80 2.19
CA ASP A 53 -5.09 -16.74 2.28
C ASP A 53 -5.36 -17.18 3.74
N SER A 54 -4.38 -17.11 4.62
CA SER A 54 -4.53 -17.52 6.04
C SER A 54 -5.55 -16.68 6.80
N ILE A 55 -5.80 -15.45 6.37
CA ILE A 55 -6.81 -14.56 6.96
C ILE A 55 -8.07 -14.40 6.09
N LYS A 56 -8.11 -15.06 4.93
CA LYS A 56 -9.24 -14.96 4.00
C LYS A 56 -10.59 -15.26 4.67
N GLY A 57 -11.52 -14.33 4.54
CA GLY A 57 -12.86 -14.43 5.12
C GLY A 57 -12.94 -14.20 6.63
N LYS A 58 -11.80 -13.94 7.28
CA LYS A 58 -11.75 -13.67 8.72
C LYS A 58 -11.95 -12.18 9.01
N ASP A 59 -12.51 -11.91 10.17
CA ASP A 59 -12.54 -10.57 10.76
C ASP A 59 -11.18 -10.26 11.42
N THR A 60 -10.13 -10.28 10.61
CA THR A 60 -8.74 -10.06 11.05
C THR A 60 -8.07 -9.10 10.08
N THR A 61 -7.31 -8.16 10.59
CA THR A 61 -6.55 -7.20 9.81
C THR A 61 -5.06 -7.51 9.87
N LEU A 62 -4.43 -7.63 8.71
CA LEU A 62 -2.98 -7.70 8.56
C LEU A 62 -2.45 -6.32 8.22
N VAL A 63 -1.53 -5.79 9.02
CA VAL A 63 -0.83 -4.55 8.74
C VAL A 63 0.62 -4.87 8.39
N LEU A 64 1.08 -4.38 7.25
CA LEU A 64 2.46 -4.52 6.78
C LEU A 64 3.17 -3.17 6.97
N ASP A 65 4.04 -3.09 7.96
CA ASP A 65 4.85 -1.90 8.20
C ASP A 65 6.08 -1.94 7.28
N MET A 66 6.04 -1.13 6.23
CA MET A 66 7.11 -1.06 5.22
C MET A 66 8.26 -0.14 5.63
N GLY A 67 8.12 0.57 6.74
CA GLY A 67 9.05 1.63 7.15
C GLY A 67 8.81 2.97 6.44
N ASN A 68 9.52 4.00 6.87
CA ASN A 68 9.47 5.36 6.29
C ASN A 68 8.06 5.97 6.19
N GLY A 69 7.17 5.63 7.12
CA GLY A 69 5.79 6.11 7.14
C GLY A 69 4.85 5.41 6.15
N LEU A 70 5.30 4.35 5.51
CA LEU A 70 4.51 3.54 4.59
C LEU A 70 4.01 2.28 5.30
N SER A 71 2.72 2.01 5.21
CA SER A 71 2.13 0.75 5.68
C SER A 71 0.94 0.34 4.82
N TRP A 72 0.78 -0.97 4.67
CA TRP A 72 -0.37 -1.57 4.02
C TRP A 72 -1.29 -2.20 5.04
N LYS A 73 -2.59 -2.10 4.81
CA LYS A 73 -3.62 -2.72 5.62
C LYS A 73 -4.47 -3.63 4.74
N ILE A 74 -4.54 -4.91 5.11
CA ILE A 74 -5.33 -5.92 4.40
C ILE A 74 -6.35 -6.49 5.37
N TYR A 75 -7.63 -6.36 5.04
CA TYR A 75 -8.71 -6.88 5.85
C TYR A 75 -9.17 -8.25 5.32
N GLY A 76 -9.17 -9.24 6.17
CA GLY A 76 -9.42 -10.63 5.76
C GLY A 76 -10.74 -10.86 5.05
N LYS A 77 -11.80 -10.17 5.46
CA LYS A 77 -13.12 -10.27 4.83
C LYS A 77 -13.16 -9.71 3.39
N ASP A 78 -12.25 -8.82 3.05
CA ASP A 78 -12.18 -8.26 1.70
C ASP A 78 -11.43 -9.18 0.71
N ILE A 79 -10.76 -10.21 1.21
CA ILE A 79 -10.03 -11.14 0.37
C ILE A 79 -11.01 -12.12 -0.28
N THR A 80 -11.18 -11.98 -1.59
CA THR A 80 -11.97 -12.92 -2.39
C THR A 80 -11.10 -14.02 -2.98
N ASN A 81 -10.02 -13.66 -3.63
CA ASN A 81 -9.06 -14.60 -4.19
C ASN A 81 -7.71 -13.91 -4.43
N ALA A 82 -6.76 -14.07 -3.52
CA ALA A 82 -5.43 -13.52 -3.71
C ALA A 82 -4.81 -14.05 -5.02
N ALA A 83 -4.30 -13.12 -5.84
CA ALA A 83 -3.81 -13.45 -7.19
C ALA A 83 -2.56 -14.34 -7.16
N GLY A 84 -1.72 -14.18 -6.15
CA GLY A 84 -0.46 -14.92 -6.01
C GLY A 84 0.36 -14.33 -4.86
N ASP A 85 1.66 -14.60 -4.87
CA ASP A 85 2.60 -13.87 -4.04
C ASP A 85 2.64 -12.41 -4.52
N ILE A 86 2.52 -11.47 -3.59
CA ILE A 86 2.42 -10.04 -3.94
C ILE A 86 3.62 -9.29 -3.40
N ASP A 87 4.28 -8.55 -4.27
CA ASP A 87 5.31 -7.60 -3.89
C ASP A 87 4.66 -6.25 -3.54
N PHE A 88 4.65 -5.92 -2.27
CA PHE A 88 4.06 -4.69 -1.74
C PHE A 88 5.02 -3.50 -1.75
N ASP A 89 6.18 -3.62 -2.38
CA ASP A 89 7.10 -2.49 -2.49
C ASP A 89 6.47 -1.33 -3.26
N VAL A 90 6.67 -0.14 -2.71
CA VAL A 90 6.11 1.11 -3.23
C VAL A 90 7.20 2.14 -3.35
N THR A 91 7.35 2.70 -4.54
CA THR A 91 8.21 3.87 -4.77
C THR A 91 7.35 5.11 -4.85
N VAL A 92 7.62 6.07 -3.98
CA VAL A 92 6.92 7.37 -3.91
C VAL A 92 7.93 8.48 -4.18
N GLY A 93 7.58 9.40 -5.07
CA GLY A 93 8.43 10.56 -5.35
C GLY A 93 8.11 11.22 -6.68
N THR A 94 8.89 12.25 -7.00
CA THR A 94 8.71 13.00 -8.26
C THR A 94 9.15 12.20 -9.49
N ASP A 95 10.04 11.22 -9.30
CA ASP A 95 10.55 10.35 -10.38
C ASP A 95 9.86 8.99 -10.45
N ALA A 96 9.01 8.64 -9.49
CA ALA A 96 8.19 7.43 -9.56
C ALA A 96 7.17 7.58 -10.70
N GLY A 97 6.77 6.46 -11.31
CA GLY A 97 5.80 6.51 -12.40
C GLY A 97 6.28 7.23 -13.66
N LYS A 98 7.54 7.08 -14.02
CA LYS A 98 8.12 7.67 -15.26
C LYS A 98 7.39 7.28 -16.54
N SER A 99 6.59 6.25 -16.51
CA SER A 99 5.72 5.83 -17.61
C SER A 99 4.58 6.81 -17.87
N ILE A 100 4.23 7.66 -16.88
CA ILE A 100 3.16 8.65 -17.03
C ILE A 100 3.74 9.90 -17.70
N PRO A 101 3.25 10.29 -18.90
CA PRO A 101 3.71 11.50 -19.57
C PRO A 101 3.45 12.76 -18.72
N VAL A 102 4.41 13.69 -18.70
CA VAL A 102 4.36 14.90 -17.88
C VAL A 102 3.16 15.78 -18.24
N ASP A 103 2.82 15.87 -19.52
CA ASP A 103 1.66 16.63 -20.00
C ASP A 103 0.33 16.04 -19.51
N VAL A 104 0.22 14.72 -19.40
CA VAL A 104 -0.97 14.05 -18.83
C VAL A 104 -1.10 14.41 -17.34
N ILE A 105 -0.02 14.39 -16.59
CA ILE A 105 0.00 14.80 -15.18
C ILE A 105 -0.41 16.29 -15.07
N ASN A 106 0.19 17.17 -15.85
CA ASN A 106 -0.06 18.60 -15.80
C ASN A 106 -1.52 18.97 -16.15
N ASN A 107 -2.16 18.21 -17.04
CA ASN A 107 -3.56 18.42 -17.39
C ASN A 107 -4.51 18.16 -16.20
N VAL A 108 -4.12 17.32 -15.26
CA VAL A 108 -4.93 16.99 -14.07
C VAL A 108 -4.54 17.84 -12.88
N THR A 109 -3.25 18.05 -12.67
CA THR A 109 -2.74 18.73 -11.48
C THR A 109 -2.88 20.25 -11.57
N GLY A 110 -2.74 20.83 -12.77
CA GLY A 110 -2.62 22.27 -12.91
C GLY A 110 -1.45 22.81 -12.07
N GLU A 111 -1.74 23.74 -11.16
CA GLU A 111 -0.76 24.31 -10.24
C GLU A 111 -0.64 23.54 -8.90
N HIS A 112 -1.35 22.44 -8.73
CA HIS A 112 -1.34 21.66 -7.50
C HIS A 112 -0.11 20.77 -7.38
N SER A 113 0.29 20.51 -6.13
CA SER A 113 1.37 19.56 -5.83
C SER A 113 0.95 18.13 -6.18
N SER A 114 1.86 17.39 -6.78
CA SER A 114 1.66 15.98 -7.11
C SER A 114 2.86 15.12 -6.75
N LEU A 115 2.57 13.85 -6.44
CA LEU A 115 3.57 12.81 -6.23
C LEU A 115 3.20 11.62 -7.09
N ASN A 116 4.19 11.01 -7.71
CA ASN A 116 4.02 9.74 -8.42
C ASN A 116 4.24 8.58 -7.48
N LEU A 117 3.51 7.50 -7.71
CA LEU A 117 3.55 6.29 -6.89
C LEU A 117 3.54 5.08 -7.81
N THR A 118 4.57 4.24 -7.67
CA THR A 118 4.72 3.02 -8.45
C THR A 118 4.77 1.81 -7.53
N LEU A 119 3.93 0.83 -7.79
CA LEU A 119 3.93 -0.46 -7.11
C LEU A 119 4.79 -1.45 -7.90
N ALA A 120 5.63 -2.22 -7.19
CA ALA A 120 6.52 -3.20 -7.81
C ALA A 120 5.79 -4.42 -8.39
N TYR A 121 4.64 -4.79 -7.80
CA TYR A 121 3.80 -5.86 -8.33
C TYR A 121 3.15 -5.43 -9.65
N ASP A 122 2.88 -6.37 -10.53
CA ASP A 122 2.17 -6.13 -11.79
C ASP A 122 0.90 -6.97 -11.82
N GLY A 123 -0.24 -6.30 -11.84
CA GLY A 123 -1.55 -6.93 -11.94
C GLY A 123 -2.48 -6.70 -10.76
N GLU A 124 -3.54 -7.49 -10.72
CA GLU A 124 -4.57 -7.41 -9.70
C GLU A 124 -4.20 -8.13 -8.41
N PHE A 125 -4.61 -7.59 -7.27
CA PHE A 125 -4.39 -8.23 -5.97
C PHE A 125 -5.40 -9.35 -5.69
N GLY A 126 -6.63 -9.21 -6.17
CA GLY A 126 -7.77 -10.06 -5.80
C GLY A 126 -8.45 -9.65 -4.50
N PHE A 127 -8.11 -8.47 -3.99
CA PHE A 127 -8.69 -7.84 -2.79
C PHE A 127 -8.36 -6.35 -2.78
N ALA A 128 -9.07 -5.59 -1.94
CA ALA A 128 -8.71 -4.20 -1.68
C ALA A 128 -7.64 -4.13 -0.57
N ALA A 129 -6.58 -3.38 -0.81
CA ALA A 129 -5.54 -3.08 0.17
C ALA A 129 -5.44 -1.57 0.38
N THR A 130 -5.30 -1.14 1.62
CA THR A 130 -5.20 0.28 1.97
C THR A 130 -3.75 0.65 2.28
N LEU A 131 -3.21 1.60 1.53
CA LEU A 131 -1.88 2.16 1.77
C LEU A 131 -2.01 3.41 2.64
N THR A 132 -1.30 3.42 3.75
CA THR A 132 -1.05 4.64 4.53
C THR A 132 0.26 5.24 4.05
N VAL A 133 0.21 6.50 3.61
CA VAL A 133 1.37 7.26 3.13
C VAL A 133 1.44 8.61 3.82
N ASN A 134 2.65 9.06 4.14
CA ASN A 134 2.86 10.39 4.72
C ASN A 134 3.02 11.42 3.61
N MET A 135 2.10 12.41 3.62
CA MET A 135 2.03 13.53 2.66
C MET A 135 2.53 14.83 3.28
N GLU A 136 3.27 14.76 4.37
CA GLU A 136 3.77 15.87 5.17
C GLU A 136 2.67 16.65 5.92
N SER A 137 2.95 16.99 7.18
CA SER A 137 1.99 17.68 8.05
C SER A 137 1.58 19.08 7.58
N LYS A 138 2.40 19.73 6.72
CA LYS A 138 2.03 21.00 6.09
C LYS A 138 0.78 20.92 5.21
N ASN A 139 0.44 19.71 4.75
CA ASN A 139 -0.74 19.43 3.92
C ASN A 139 -1.94 18.96 4.73
N ALA A 140 -1.87 18.97 6.07
CA ALA A 140 -2.96 18.54 6.95
C ALA A 140 -4.27 19.28 6.63
N GLY A 141 -5.37 18.54 6.58
CA GLY A 141 -6.69 19.07 6.22
C GLY A 141 -6.98 19.10 4.72
N LEU A 142 -5.96 18.93 3.88
CA LEU A 142 -6.14 18.81 2.43
C LEU A 142 -6.49 17.36 2.06
N TYR A 143 -6.80 17.13 0.79
CA TYR A 143 -7.11 15.80 0.26
C TYR A 143 -6.04 15.32 -0.71
N ALA A 144 -5.62 14.08 -0.55
CA ALA A 144 -4.83 13.36 -1.52
C ALA A 144 -5.77 12.61 -2.47
N ASN A 145 -5.80 13.00 -3.73
CA ASN A 145 -6.58 12.34 -4.76
C ASN A 145 -5.67 11.41 -5.56
N LEU A 146 -6.02 10.13 -5.60
CA LEU A 146 -5.27 9.10 -6.31
C LEU A 146 -5.84 8.89 -7.70
N PHE A 147 -4.96 8.96 -8.69
CA PHE A 147 -5.27 8.70 -10.10
C PHE A 147 -4.43 7.55 -10.62
N TYR A 148 -5.06 6.68 -11.39
CA TYR A 148 -4.42 5.60 -12.14
C TYR A 148 -4.15 6.07 -13.57
N TYR A 149 -2.95 5.78 -14.08
CA TYR A 149 -2.64 6.03 -15.49
C TYR A 149 -3.04 4.83 -16.33
N ASN A 150 -4.03 5.05 -17.20
CA ASN A 150 -4.47 4.03 -18.16
C ASN A 150 -3.67 4.18 -19.45
N GLU A 151 -2.72 3.28 -19.67
CA GLU A 151 -1.87 3.30 -20.86
C GLU A 151 -2.64 3.10 -22.17
N GLN A 152 -3.79 2.44 -22.12
CA GLN A 152 -4.61 2.17 -23.31
C GLN A 152 -5.33 3.43 -23.78
N THR A 153 -5.79 4.27 -22.87
CA THR A 153 -6.47 5.52 -23.20
C THR A 153 -5.55 6.74 -23.18
N GLY A 154 -4.39 6.62 -22.48
CA GLY A 154 -3.47 7.73 -22.25
C GLY A 154 -4.00 8.76 -21.25
N GLU A 155 -4.94 8.38 -20.40
CA GLU A 155 -5.62 9.27 -19.46
C GLU A 155 -5.40 8.85 -18.00
N LEU A 156 -5.55 9.82 -17.09
CA LEU A 156 -5.58 9.57 -15.66
C LEU A 156 -7.03 9.36 -15.21
N GLU A 157 -7.27 8.24 -14.56
CA GLU A 157 -8.57 7.87 -14.01
C GLU A 157 -8.56 8.02 -12.49
N PHE A 158 -9.58 8.68 -11.95
CA PHE A 158 -9.75 8.81 -10.49
C PHE A 158 -10.00 7.46 -9.85
N VAL A 159 -9.28 7.15 -8.77
CA VAL A 159 -9.40 5.88 -8.03
C VAL A 159 -10.04 6.09 -6.67
N SER A 160 -9.40 6.90 -5.84
CA SER A 160 -9.85 7.17 -4.47
C SER A 160 -9.28 8.48 -3.95
N ALA A 161 -9.78 8.94 -2.83
CA ALA A 161 -9.26 10.10 -2.14
C ALA A 161 -9.24 9.85 -0.64
N GLY A 162 -8.24 10.41 0.02
CA GLY A 162 -8.11 10.39 1.46
C GLY A 162 -7.80 11.79 2.00
N GLN A 163 -8.40 12.14 3.14
CA GLN A 163 -8.04 13.36 3.83
C GLN A 163 -6.69 13.17 4.55
N ILE A 164 -5.85 14.19 4.49
CA ILE A 164 -4.56 14.20 5.16
C ILE A 164 -4.78 14.65 6.61
N ASP A 165 -4.36 13.80 7.55
CA ASP A 165 -4.54 14.07 8.99
C ASP A 165 -3.51 15.09 9.54
N ALA A 166 -3.60 15.38 10.82
CA ALA A 166 -2.73 16.36 11.50
C ALA A 166 -1.23 16.01 11.42
N ASP A 167 -0.90 14.73 11.33
CA ASP A 167 0.47 14.23 11.22
C ASP A 167 0.95 14.14 9.76
N GLY A 168 0.06 14.40 8.81
CA GLY A 168 0.33 14.35 7.37
C GLY A 168 0.06 12.99 6.74
N ASN A 169 -0.54 12.06 7.46
CA ASN A 169 -0.85 10.73 6.93
C ASN A 169 -2.19 10.72 6.20
N THR A 170 -2.28 9.93 5.14
CA THR A 170 -3.53 9.64 4.44
C THR A 170 -3.60 8.15 4.08
N GLU A 171 -4.82 7.66 3.93
CA GLU A 171 -5.10 6.29 3.53
C GLU A 171 -5.71 6.28 2.13
N LEU A 172 -5.15 5.46 1.25
CA LEU A 172 -5.58 5.29 -0.14
C LEU A 172 -5.80 3.81 -0.45
N GLU A 173 -6.91 3.49 -1.10
CA GLU A 173 -7.29 2.11 -1.43
C GLU A 173 -6.83 1.72 -2.83
N PHE A 174 -6.28 0.51 -2.94
CA PHE A 174 -5.80 -0.09 -4.18
C PHE A 174 -6.37 -1.49 -4.36
N THR A 175 -6.72 -1.83 -5.59
CA THR A 175 -7.16 -3.19 -5.98
C THR A 175 -6.21 -3.87 -6.94
N HIS A 176 -5.31 -3.11 -7.55
CA HIS A 176 -4.29 -3.60 -8.48
C HIS A 176 -3.04 -2.75 -8.39
N ALA A 177 -1.93 -3.31 -8.85
CA ALA A 177 -0.67 -2.60 -8.97
C ALA A 177 -0.54 -1.95 -10.35
N SER A 178 -0.04 -0.72 -10.37
CA SER A 178 0.19 0.06 -11.58
C SER A 178 0.98 1.32 -11.24
N ASP A 179 1.03 2.24 -12.20
CA ASP A 179 1.54 3.59 -11.99
C ASP A 179 0.41 4.54 -11.64
N TYR A 180 0.63 5.30 -10.58
CA TYR A 180 -0.34 6.23 -10.01
C TYR A 180 0.24 7.62 -9.83
N THR A 181 -0.64 8.60 -9.79
CA THR A 181 -0.32 9.97 -9.38
C THR A 181 -1.25 10.39 -8.24
N ILE A 182 -0.68 10.98 -7.20
CA ILE A 182 -1.41 11.60 -6.10
C ILE A 182 -1.38 13.11 -6.29
N VAL A 183 -2.57 13.73 -6.32
CA VAL A 183 -2.72 15.19 -6.43
C VAL A 183 -3.29 15.72 -5.11
N ILE A 184 -2.60 16.68 -4.50
CA ILE A 184 -3.03 17.28 -3.23
C ILE A 184 -3.87 18.53 -3.54
N VAL A 185 -5.12 18.54 -3.08
CA VAL A 185 -6.07 19.63 -3.30
C VAL A 185 -6.89 19.91 -2.04
N CYS A 186 -7.50 21.09 -2.00
CA CYS A 186 -8.34 21.49 -0.86
C CYS A 186 -9.73 20.81 -0.84
N MET A 187 -10.14 20.13 -1.90
CA MET A 187 -11.42 19.43 -1.98
C MET A 187 -11.23 18.00 -2.50
N GLN A 188 -12.03 17.09 -1.95
CA GLN A 188 -12.12 15.73 -2.48
C GLN A 188 -12.76 15.79 -3.88
N ARG A 189 -12.07 15.17 -4.85
CA ARG A 189 -12.67 15.02 -6.18
C ARG A 189 -13.70 13.90 -6.13
N MET A 190 -14.87 14.18 -6.67
CA MET A 190 -15.91 13.18 -6.82
C MET A 190 -15.76 12.48 -8.18
N PRO A 191 -16.02 11.16 -8.26
CA PRO A 191 -16.08 10.49 -9.54
C PRO A 191 -17.19 11.13 -10.39
N LEU A 192 -16.88 11.35 -11.64
CA LEU A 192 -17.84 11.82 -12.63
C LEU A 192 -18.83 10.72 -13.02
#